data_a304023e89ef24a6e054c0cdf36184ea
#
_entry.id   a304023e89ef24a6e054c0cdf36184ea
#
_cell.length_a   1.000
_cell.length_b   1.000
_cell.length_c   1.000
_cell.angle_alpha   90.00
_cell.angle_beta   90.00
_cell.angle_gamma   90.00
#
_symmetry.space_group_name_H-M   'P 1'
#
loop_
_entity.id
_entity.type
_entity.pdbx_description
1 polymer ?
#
loop_
_entity_poly.entity_id
_entity_poly.type
_entity_poly.pdbx_seq_one_letter_code
_entity_poly.pdbx_strand_id
1 'polypeptide(L)'
;MGLVKISEHMHANIRCASAALSRSINAQAEHWLRVGMLAELNPGLNYSDICQLLIRAETSGHALKGLQPDETVSEPRLKAVLQ
;
A
#
# COMPACT_ATOMS: atom_id res chain seq x y z
N MET A 1 16.09 11.89 1.63
CA MET A 1 15.34 10.95 2.39
C MET A 1 15.12 11.40 3.79
N GLY A 2 13.91 11.39 4.25
CA GLY A 2 13.59 11.90 5.56
C GLY A 2 13.65 10.83 6.64
N LEU A 3 13.61 11.30 7.87
CA LEU A 3 13.58 10.43 9.00
C LEU A 3 12.28 10.61 9.72
N VAL A 4 11.65 9.53 10.12
CA VAL A 4 10.44 9.59 10.90
C VAL A 4 10.72 8.94 12.24
N LYS A 5 10.46 9.68 13.30
CA LYS A 5 10.68 9.13 14.63
C LYS A 5 9.42 8.50 15.14
N ILE A 6 9.52 7.31 15.65
CA ILE A 6 8.38 6.61 16.20
C ILE A 6 8.71 6.16 17.61
N SER A 7 7.68 5.90 18.38
CA SER A 7 7.86 5.47 19.75
C SER A 7 8.44 4.07 19.81
N GLU A 8 9.03 3.74 20.93
CA GLU A 8 9.56 2.40 21.12
C GLU A 8 8.47 1.36 21.06
N HIS A 9 7.31 1.72 21.56
CA HIS A 9 6.18 0.82 21.53
C HIS A 9 5.79 0.50 20.09
N MET A 10 5.72 1.54 19.23
CA MET A 10 5.39 1.33 17.84
C MET A 10 6.48 0.56 17.13
N HIS A 11 7.74 0.83 17.49
CA HIS A 11 8.85 0.12 16.87
C HIS A 11 8.76 -1.37 17.19
N ALA A 12 8.39 -1.71 18.42
CA ALA A 12 8.24 -3.09 18.80
C ALA A 12 7.11 -3.76 18.02
N ASN A 13 6.02 -3.04 17.82
CA ASN A 13 4.91 -3.57 17.03
C ASN A 13 5.31 -3.82 15.59
N ILE A 14 6.06 -2.90 15.02
CA ILE A 14 6.53 -3.07 13.66
C ILE A 14 7.42 -4.29 13.55
N ARG A 15 8.32 -4.47 14.52
CA ARG A 15 9.22 -5.58 14.48
C ARG A 15 8.47 -6.91 14.57
N CYS A 16 7.49 -6.95 15.45
CA CYS A 16 6.69 -8.16 15.60
C CYS A 16 5.92 -8.49 14.32
N ALA A 17 5.29 -7.48 13.75
CA ALA A 17 4.52 -7.68 12.53
C ALA A 17 5.41 -8.06 11.36
N SER A 18 6.59 -7.46 11.27
CA SER A 18 7.49 -7.77 10.16
C SER A 18 7.94 -9.21 10.22
N ALA A 19 8.21 -9.71 11.41
CA ALA A 19 8.62 -11.10 11.55
C ALA A 19 7.47 -12.03 11.19
N ALA A 20 6.27 -11.72 11.67
CA ALA A 20 5.12 -12.58 11.43
C ALA A 20 4.74 -12.62 9.96
N LEU A 21 4.91 -11.52 9.26
CA LEU A 21 4.49 -11.43 7.86
C LEU A 21 5.65 -11.58 6.89
N SER A 22 6.82 -11.94 7.38
CA SER A 22 8.01 -12.15 6.55
C SER A 22 8.36 -10.91 5.74
N ARG A 23 8.31 -9.76 6.38
CA ARG A 23 8.70 -8.51 5.74
C ARG A 23 9.86 -7.90 6.51
N SER A 24 10.58 -7.01 5.85
CA SER A 24 11.62 -6.27 6.56
C SER A 24 10.94 -5.22 7.44
N ILE A 25 11.67 -4.73 8.42
CA ILE A 25 11.13 -3.74 9.32
C ILE A 25 10.75 -2.48 8.53
N ASN A 26 11.62 -2.06 7.62
CA ASN A 26 11.33 -0.89 6.81
C ASN A 26 10.12 -1.10 5.93
N ALA A 27 10.02 -2.26 5.32
CA ALA A 27 8.88 -2.54 4.46
C ALA A 27 7.58 -2.55 5.25
N GLN A 28 7.62 -3.10 6.45
CA GLN A 28 6.42 -3.15 7.28
C GLN A 28 6.01 -1.74 7.70
N ALA A 29 6.97 -0.93 8.08
CA ALA A 29 6.68 0.44 8.49
C ALA A 29 6.09 1.22 7.32
N GLU A 30 6.68 1.07 6.16
CA GLU A 30 6.20 1.78 5.00
C GLU A 30 4.81 1.32 4.60
N HIS A 31 4.55 0.05 4.72
CA HIS A 31 3.23 -0.48 4.42
C HIS A 31 2.17 0.14 5.33
N TRP A 32 2.45 0.19 6.63
CA TRP A 32 1.50 0.76 7.56
C TRP A 32 1.30 2.26 7.32
N LEU A 33 2.37 2.96 6.98
CA LEU A 33 2.25 4.37 6.68
C LEU A 33 1.38 4.58 5.45
N ARG A 34 1.59 3.77 4.45
CA ARG A 34 0.81 3.86 3.22
C ARG A 34 -0.65 3.55 3.46
N VAL A 35 -0.91 2.49 4.20
CA VAL A 35 -2.27 2.10 4.51
C VAL A 35 -2.97 3.20 5.31
N GLY A 36 -2.27 3.74 6.30
CA GLY A 36 -2.85 4.81 7.11
C GLY A 36 -3.16 6.03 6.28
N MET A 37 -2.24 6.40 5.41
CA MET A 37 -2.45 7.54 4.55
C MET A 37 -3.66 7.34 3.65
N LEU A 38 -3.73 6.18 3.01
CA LEU A 38 -4.82 5.92 2.10
C LEU A 38 -6.15 5.82 2.83
N ALA A 39 -6.14 5.28 4.03
CA ALA A 39 -7.35 5.21 4.81
C ALA A 39 -7.86 6.60 5.18
N GLU A 40 -6.95 7.48 5.52
CA GLU A 40 -7.31 8.83 5.87
C GLU A 40 -7.85 9.59 4.67
N LEU A 41 -7.21 9.42 3.54
CA LEU A 41 -7.62 10.14 2.35
C LEU A 41 -8.85 9.54 1.69
N ASN A 42 -9.17 8.30 2.01
CA ASN A 42 -10.31 7.61 1.40
C ASN A 42 -11.10 6.88 2.48
N PRO A 43 -11.84 7.61 3.30
CA PRO A 43 -12.46 6.99 4.47
C PRO A 43 -13.48 5.90 4.15
N GLY A 44 -13.95 5.85 2.92
CA GLY A 44 -14.90 4.82 2.54
C GLY A 44 -14.28 3.47 2.23
N LEU A 45 -12.95 3.39 2.16
CA LEU A 45 -12.31 2.13 1.80
C LEU A 45 -11.95 1.35 3.05
N ASN A 46 -12.09 0.03 2.98
CA ASN A 46 -11.62 -0.82 4.06
C ASN A 46 -10.21 -1.30 3.70
N TYR A 47 -9.61 -2.07 4.58
CA TYR A 47 -8.25 -2.51 4.37
C TYR A 47 -8.10 -3.33 3.10
N SER A 48 -9.07 -4.18 2.84
CA SER A 48 -9.02 -5.00 1.64
C SER A 48 -9.01 -4.15 0.38
N ASP A 49 -9.84 -3.11 0.37
CA ASP A 49 -9.87 -2.19 -0.76
C ASP A 49 -8.53 -1.50 -0.93
N ILE A 50 -7.93 -1.10 0.17
CA ILE A 50 -6.65 -0.41 0.11
C ILE A 50 -5.58 -1.34 -0.43
N CYS A 51 -5.58 -2.58 -0.02
CA CYS A 51 -4.61 -3.54 -0.53
C CYS A 51 -4.77 -3.73 -2.03
N GLN A 52 -6.00 -3.78 -2.50
CA GLN A 52 -6.24 -3.90 -3.93
C GLN A 52 -5.72 -2.67 -4.67
N LEU A 53 -5.90 -1.50 -4.08
CA LEU A 53 -5.37 -0.30 -4.68
C LEU A 53 -3.86 -0.36 -4.80
N LEU A 54 -3.20 -0.83 -3.76
CA LEU A 54 -1.75 -0.90 -3.78
C LEU A 54 -1.26 -1.90 -4.82
N ILE A 55 -1.94 -3.03 -4.92
CA ILE A 55 -1.57 -4.02 -5.92
C ILE A 55 -1.73 -3.46 -7.31
N ARG A 56 -2.82 -2.75 -7.55
CA ARG A 56 -3.04 -2.18 -8.84
C ARG A 56 -2.03 -1.11 -9.17
N ALA A 57 -1.70 -0.28 -8.20
CA ALA A 57 -0.71 0.76 -8.43
C ALA A 57 0.63 0.16 -8.82
N GLU A 58 1.00 -0.91 -8.16
CA GLU A 58 2.26 -1.57 -8.48
C GLU A 58 2.22 -2.17 -9.88
N THR A 59 1.12 -2.81 -10.20
CA THR A 59 0.96 -3.41 -11.51
C THR A 59 0.94 -2.36 -12.61
N SER A 60 0.25 -1.26 -12.37
CA SER A 60 0.22 -0.18 -13.34
C SER A 60 1.60 0.42 -13.54
N GLY A 61 2.33 0.57 -12.45
CA GLY A 61 3.68 1.08 -12.54
C GLY A 61 4.55 0.21 -13.41
N HIS A 62 4.43 -1.10 -13.24
CA HIS A 62 5.16 -2.02 -14.08
C HIS A 62 4.72 -1.93 -15.52
N ALA A 63 3.43 -1.85 -15.72
CA ALA A 63 2.90 -1.75 -17.06
C ALA A 63 3.38 -0.49 -17.73
N LEU A 64 3.41 0.59 -17.00
CA LEU A 64 3.88 1.84 -17.58
C LEU A 64 5.32 1.75 -18.02
N LYS A 65 6.11 0.96 -17.33
CA LYS A 65 7.49 0.79 -17.73
C LYS A 65 7.63 -0.03 -18.98
N GLY A 66 6.79 -0.98 -19.16
CA GLY A 66 6.90 -1.88 -20.27
C GLY A 66 5.78 -1.85 -21.25
N LEU A 67 4.54 -1.65 -20.78
CA LEU A 67 3.46 -1.83 -21.69
C LEU A 67 2.59 -0.73 -21.59
N GLN A 68 2.20 -0.03 -21.35
CA GLN A 68 1.40 0.98 -21.12
C GLN A 68 0.00 0.96 -21.48
N PRO A 69 -0.38 0.76 -22.59
CA PRO A 69 -1.79 0.94 -22.96
C PRO A 69 -2.75 0.14 -22.13
N ASP A 70 -2.27 -0.86 -21.51
CA ASP A 70 -3.16 -1.72 -20.78
C ASP A 70 -3.76 -1.08 -19.58
N GLU A 71 -3.17 -0.04 -19.11
CA GLU A 71 -3.76 0.53 -17.96
C GLU A 71 -5.07 1.17 -18.27
N THR A 72 -5.31 1.57 -19.49
CA THR A 72 -6.61 2.07 -19.83
C THR A 72 -7.64 0.98 -19.75
N VAL A 73 -7.25 -0.20 -20.11
CA VAL A 73 -8.18 -1.31 -20.06
C VAL A 73 -8.55 -1.65 -18.64
N SER A 74 -7.61 -1.49 -17.73
CA SER A 74 -7.89 -1.88 -16.37
C SER A 74 -8.66 -0.84 -15.60
N GLU A 75 -8.86 0.32 -16.15
CA GLU A 75 -9.57 1.35 -15.46
C GLU A 75 -10.96 0.99 -14.99
N PRO A 76 -11.79 0.39 -15.82
CA PRO A 76 -13.12 0.03 -15.35
C PRO A 76 -13.07 -0.90 -14.17
N ARG A 77 -12.10 -1.78 -14.17
CA ARG A 77 -11.98 -2.70 -13.06
C ARG A 77 -11.52 -1.97 -11.81
N LEU A 78 -10.64 -1.00 -11.97
CA LEU A 78 -10.20 -0.22 -10.85
C LEU A 78 -11.37 0.53 -10.25
N LYS A 79 -12.23 1.06 -11.07
CA LYS A 79 -13.40 1.74 -10.57
C LYS A 79 -14.28 0.81 -9.77
N ALA A 80 -14.46 -0.39 -10.23
CA ALA A 80 -15.27 -1.34 -9.52
C ALA A 80 -14.68 -1.62 -8.14
N VAL A 81 -13.38 -1.68 -8.06
CA VAL A 81 -12.74 -1.94 -6.80
C VAL A 81 -12.91 -0.78 -5.85
N LEU A 82 -12.87 0.42 -6.36
CA LEU A 82 -12.98 1.59 -5.52
C LEU A 82 -14.38 1.88 -5.08
N GLN A 83 -15.34 1.31 -5.72
CA GLN A 83 -16.71 1.50 -5.34
C GLN A 83 -17.17 0.43 -4.41
#